data_97e993a3541e9190424840d9348053ed
#
_entry.id   97e993a3541e9190424840d9348053ed
#
_cell.length_a   1.000
_cell.length_b   1.000
_cell.length_c   1.000
_cell.angle_alpha   90.00
_cell.angle_beta   90.00
_cell.angle_gamma   90.00
#
_symmetry.space_group_name_H-M   'P 1'
#
loop_
_entity.id
_entity.type
_entity.pdbx_description
1 polymer ?
#
loop_
_entity_poly.entity_id
_entity_poly.type
_entity_poly.pdbx_seq_one_letter_code
_entity_poly.pdbx_strand_id
1 'polypeptide(L)'
;MPKFCPRECPGRQMCRYQRYLEEAKKQDVFILICNHNYLLADAYHRAEGYKPLLSDYRTLIVDEAHKLPEAAKQMFGKNLCMDDIREMAYYLEREHQKEEARILRTVMGEALRVVGAEQRIGKGIRETFRNTTNSVVSLWEGVEMLEFLLEKLERSVPKWIRNRLEEAKDVLECFCSSDEKYV
;
A
#
# COMPACT_ATOMS: atom_id res chain seq x y z
N MET A 1 17.77 -10.13 -10.03
CA MET A 1 18.08 -8.68 -10.12
C MET A 1 18.06 -8.11 -8.72
N PRO A 2 18.97 -7.21 -8.34
CA PRO A 2 18.85 -6.53 -7.06
C PRO A 2 17.52 -5.76 -7.02
N LYS A 3 16.79 -5.85 -5.91
CA LYS A 3 15.49 -5.18 -5.72
C LYS A 3 15.57 -3.65 -5.87
N PHE A 4 16.76 -3.09 -5.78
CA PHE A 4 17.02 -1.66 -5.95
C PHE A 4 18.28 -1.46 -6.78
N CYS A 5 18.19 -0.64 -7.83
CA CYS A 5 19.36 -0.15 -8.57
C CYS A 5 19.77 1.20 -7.97
N PRO A 6 20.87 1.28 -7.19
CA PRO A 6 21.27 2.54 -6.59
C PRO A 6 21.59 3.57 -7.68
N ARG A 7 21.24 4.84 -7.43
CA ARG A 7 21.52 5.95 -8.36
C ARG A 7 23.02 6.09 -8.67
N GLU A 8 23.86 5.71 -7.73
CA GLU A 8 25.33 5.80 -7.77
C GLU A 8 26.00 4.47 -8.16
N CYS A 9 25.31 3.59 -8.88
CA CYS A 9 25.89 2.32 -9.31
C CYS A 9 27.10 2.56 -10.24
N PRO A 10 28.30 2.07 -9.91
CA PRO A 10 29.49 2.26 -10.75
C PRO A 10 29.36 1.68 -12.16
N GLY A 11 28.57 0.63 -12.33
CA GLY A 11 28.28 -0.01 -13.61
C GLY A 11 27.14 0.63 -14.40
N ARG A 12 26.56 1.75 -13.99
CA ARG A 12 25.37 2.35 -14.61
C ARG A 12 25.53 2.62 -16.10
N GLN A 13 26.67 3.15 -16.52
CA GLN A 13 26.94 3.49 -17.92
C GLN A 13 27.03 2.26 -18.83
N MET A 14 27.50 1.12 -18.31
CA MET A 14 27.58 -0.15 -19.05
C MET A 14 26.39 -1.07 -18.79
N CYS A 15 25.45 -0.66 -17.99
CA CYS A 15 24.30 -1.48 -17.61
C CYS A 15 23.31 -1.61 -18.79
N ARG A 16 23.15 -2.83 -19.31
CA ARG A 16 22.18 -3.12 -20.38
C ARG A 16 20.76 -2.69 -20.03
N TYR A 17 20.35 -2.85 -18.78
CA TYR A 17 19.03 -2.45 -18.31
C TYR A 17 18.84 -0.93 -18.35
N GLN A 18 19.82 -0.16 -17.90
CA GLN A 18 19.77 1.31 -17.94
C GLN A 18 19.74 1.84 -19.38
N ARG A 19 20.57 1.29 -20.25
CA ARG A 19 20.57 1.63 -21.67
C ARG A 19 19.21 1.32 -22.31
N TYR A 20 18.63 0.16 -22.02
CA TYR A 20 17.30 -0.20 -22.50
C TYR A 20 16.24 0.79 -22.04
N LEU A 21 16.26 1.20 -20.76
CA LEU A 21 15.32 2.19 -20.24
C LEU A 21 15.51 3.58 -20.88
N GLU A 22 16.74 3.97 -21.18
CA GLU A 22 17.04 5.23 -21.85
C GLU A 22 16.55 5.22 -23.31
N GLU A 23 16.73 4.11 -24.01
CA GLU A 23 16.24 3.94 -25.37
C GLU A 23 14.70 3.92 -25.42
N ALA A 24 14.05 3.23 -24.49
CA ALA A 24 12.58 3.18 -24.41
C ALA A 24 11.92 4.55 -24.12
N LYS A 25 12.68 5.52 -23.62
CA LYS A 25 12.20 6.89 -23.34
C LYS A 25 12.44 7.88 -24.48
N LYS A 26 13.04 7.47 -25.58
CA LYS A 26 13.23 8.35 -26.73
C LYS A 26 11.89 8.66 -27.40
N GLN A 27 11.75 9.87 -27.92
CA GLN A 27 10.50 10.35 -28.52
C GLN A 27 10.18 9.71 -29.89
N ASP A 28 11.12 9.02 -30.49
CA ASP A 28 11.00 8.36 -31.78
C ASP A 28 10.61 6.87 -31.69
N VAL A 29 10.21 6.40 -30.52
CA VAL A 29 9.72 5.03 -30.35
C VAL A 29 8.28 4.91 -30.84
N PHE A 30 8.05 4.12 -31.88
CA PHE A 30 6.72 3.90 -32.47
C PHE A 30 5.84 2.93 -31.64
N ILE A 31 6.44 1.94 -31.05
CA ILE A 31 5.74 0.91 -30.24
C ILE A 31 6.50 0.74 -28.93
N LEU A 32 5.76 0.84 -27.84
CA LEU A 32 6.27 0.61 -26.50
C LEU A 32 5.46 -0.52 -25.84
N ILE A 33 6.17 -1.55 -25.42
CA ILE A 33 5.57 -2.72 -24.76
C ILE A 33 5.94 -2.69 -23.29
N CYS A 34 4.95 -2.76 -22.42
CA CYS A 34 5.14 -2.84 -20.97
C CYS A 34 4.15 -3.83 -20.35
N ASN A 35 4.39 -4.21 -19.11
CA ASN A 35 3.43 -4.99 -18.36
C ASN A 35 2.36 -4.08 -17.72
N HIS A 36 1.27 -4.67 -17.23
CA HIS A 36 0.16 -3.96 -16.59
C HIS A 36 0.63 -3.09 -15.41
N ASN A 37 1.52 -3.60 -14.57
CA ASN A 37 2.02 -2.84 -13.42
C ASN A 37 2.77 -1.57 -13.83
N TYR A 38 3.55 -1.63 -14.91
CA TYR A 38 4.27 -0.46 -15.39
C TYR A 38 3.33 0.57 -16.02
N LEU A 39 2.29 0.12 -16.73
CA LEU A 39 1.22 0.98 -17.25
C LEU A 39 0.46 1.67 -16.12
N LEU A 40 0.09 0.91 -15.08
CA LEU A 40 -0.62 1.45 -13.91
C LEU A 40 0.25 2.44 -13.13
N ALA A 41 1.57 2.16 -13.01
CA ALA A 41 2.51 3.09 -12.40
C ALA A 41 2.62 4.40 -13.20
N ASP A 42 2.64 4.33 -14.53
CA ASP A 42 2.62 5.54 -15.37
C ASP A 42 1.32 6.33 -15.20
N ALA A 43 0.18 5.65 -15.18
CA ALA A 43 -1.12 6.28 -14.95
C ALA A 43 -1.18 7.00 -13.59
N TYR A 44 -0.66 6.36 -12.54
CA TYR A 44 -0.54 6.97 -11.21
C TYR A 44 0.37 8.20 -11.23
N HIS A 45 1.56 8.10 -11.85
CA HIS A 45 2.48 9.23 -11.97
C HIS A 45 1.82 10.43 -12.68
N ARG A 46 1.06 10.18 -13.76
CA ARG A 46 0.34 11.23 -14.47
C ARG A 46 -0.77 11.87 -13.63
N ALA A 47 -1.52 11.05 -12.89
CA ALA A 47 -2.60 11.52 -12.02
C ALA A 47 -2.08 12.41 -10.89
N GLU A 48 -0.94 12.05 -10.29
CA GLU A 48 -0.29 12.80 -9.20
C GLU A 48 0.61 13.96 -9.69
N GLY A 49 0.66 14.22 -10.98
CA GLY A 49 1.51 15.27 -11.56
C GLY A 49 3.01 14.97 -11.51
N TYR A 50 3.40 13.71 -11.29
CA TYR A 50 4.79 13.30 -11.36
C TYR A 50 5.23 13.14 -12.81
N LYS A 51 6.56 13.05 -13.01
CA LYS A 51 7.11 12.79 -14.33
C LYS A 51 6.62 11.45 -14.87
N PRO A 52 6.00 11.42 -16.07
CA PRO A 52 5.56 10.17 -16.70
C PRO A 52 6.68 9.15 -16.85
N LEU A 53 6.33 7.87 -16.70
CA LEU A 53 7.27 6.76 -16.91
C LEU A 53 7.35 6.35 -18.37
N LEU A 54 6.24 6.48 -19.09
CA LEU A 54 6.11 6.23 -20.53
C LEU A 54 6.13 7.53 -21.32
N SER A 55 6.60 7.46 -22.56
CA SER A 55 6.43 8.55 -23.53
C SER A 55 4.94 8.77 -23.82
N ASP A 56 4.58 9.93 -24.35
CA ASP A 56 3.19 10.17 -24.73
C ASP A 56 2.79 9.24 -25.89
N TYR A 57 1.61 8.67 -25.75
CA TYR A 57 1.05 7.73 -26.74
C TYR A 57 -0.36 8.16 -27.14
N ARG A 58 -0.71 7.91 -28.41
CA ARG A 58 -2.05 8.19 -28.95
C ARG A 58 -2.99 6.99 -28.87
N THR A 59 -2.43 5.80 -28.84
CA THR A 59 -3.19 4.55 -28.84
C THR A 59 -2.62 3.63 -27.78
N LEU A 60 -3.49 3.06 -26.96
CA LEU A 60 -3.18 2.04 -25.99
C LEU A 60 -3.88 0.75 -26.37
N ILE A 61 -3.13 -0.33 -26.46
CA ILE A 61 -3.66 -1.69 -26.65
C ILE A 61 -3.33 -2.48 -25.39
N VAL A 62 -4.36 -2.98 -24.74
CA VAL A 62 -4.20 -3.78 -23.50
C VAL A 62 -4.48 -5.24 -23.85
N ASP A 63 -3.41 -6.04 -23.88
CA ASP A 63 -3.52 -7.49 -23.99
C ASP A 63 -3.92 -8.09 -22.64
N GLU A 64 -4.67 -9.19 -22.66
CA GLU A 64 -5.18 -9.83 -21.44
C GLU A 64 -5.88 -8.83 -20.48
N ALA A 65 -6.70 -7.93 -21.02
CA ALA A 65 -7.31 -6.82 -20.28
C ALA A 65 -8.08 -7.27 -19.02
N HIS A 66 -8.55 -8.53 -18.99
CA HIS A 66 -9.20 -9.11 -17.83
C HIS A 66 -8.30 -9.24 -16.59
N LYS A 67 -6.97 -9.18 -16.77
CA LYS A 67 -5.98 -9.20 -15.68
C LYS A 67 -5.69 -7.80 -15.11
N LEU A 68 -6.06 -6.74 -15.83
CA LEU A 68 -5.79 -5.36 -15.41
C LEU A 68 -6.44 -4.99 -14.06
N PRO A 69 -7.70 -5.36 -13.77
CA PRO A 69 -8.31 -5.09 -12.46
C PRO A 69 -7.55 -5.76 -11.31
N GLU A 70 -7.07 -7.00 -11.50
CA GLU A 70 -6.30 -7.70 -10.47
C GLU A 70 -4.92 -7.04 -10.26
N ALA A 71 -4.24 -6.63 -11.33
CA ALA A 71 -3.00 -5.88 -11.25
C ALA A 71 -3.20 -4.54 -10.53
N ALA A 72 -4.31 -3.84 -10.79
CA ALA A 72 -4.66 -2.60 -10.10
C ALA A 72 -4.92 -2.83 -8.60
N LYS A 73 -5.64 -3.89 -8.24
CA LYS A 73 -5.85 -4.27 -6.83
C LYS A 73 -4.53 -4.58 -6.11
N GLN A 74 -3.60 -5.26 -6.78
CA GLN A 74 -2.29 -5.56 -6.19
C GLN A 74 -1.41 -4.31 -6.04
N MET A 75 -1.55 -3.34 -6.93
CA MET A 75 -0.71 -2.15 -6.94
C MET A 75 -1.25 -1.04 -6.04
N PHE A 76 -2.55 -0.80 -6.06
CA PHE A 76 -3.20 0.31 -5.34
C PHE A 76 -4.00 -0.15 -4.12
N GLY A 77 -4.29 -1.45 -4.05
CA GLY A 77 -4.98 -2.01 -2.90
C GLY A 77 -4.13 -1.91 -1.65
N LYS A 78 -4.78 -1.56 -0.55
CA LYS A 78 -4.17 -1.55 0.77
C LYS A 78 -4.63 -2.80 1.52
N ASN A 79 -3.78 -3.35 2.35
CA ASN A 79 -4.12 -4.45 3.23
C ASN A 79 -3.56 -4.20 4.62
N LEU A 80 -4.22 -4.74 5.61
CA LEU A 80 -3.78 -4.72 7.00
C LEU A 80 -4.12 -6.08 7.62
N CYS A 81 -3.13 -6.73 8.18
CA CYS A 81 -3.33 -8.01 8.85
C CYS A 81 -2.72 -8.02 10.25
N MET A 82 -3.07 -9.04 11.03
CA MET A 82 -2.54 -9.18 12.41
C MET A 82 -1.02 -9.31 12.45
N ASP A 83 -0.39 -9.83 11.40
CA ASP A 83 1.07 -9.94 11.37
C ASP A 83 1.73 -8.57 11.19
N ASP A 84 1.11 -7.65 10.44
CA ASP A 84 1.57 -6.26 10.33
C ASP A 84 1.51 -5.56 11.71
N ILE A 85 0.41 -5.76 12.45
CA ILE A 85 0.25 -5.21 13.80
C ILE A 85 1.29 -5.78 14.76
N ARG A 86 1.54 -7.09 14.70
CA ARG A 86 2.56 -7.75 15.53
C ARG A 86 3.96 -7.23 15.23
N GLU A 87 4.27 -7.05 13.95
CA GLU A 87 5.56 -6.52 13.51
C GLU A 87 5.77 -5.09 14.01
N MET A 88 4.78 -4.20 13.81
CA MET A 88 4.83 -2.83 14.32
C MET A 88 5.01 -2.79 15.84
N ALA A 89 4.23 -3.58 16.58
CA ALA A 89 4.33 -3.65 18.03
C ALA A 89 5.68 -4.19 18.50
N TYR A 90 6.25 -5.18 17.82
CA TYR A 90 7.60 -5.68 18.11
C TYR A 90 8.67 -4.58 17.97
N TYR A 91 8.60 -3.77 16.93
CA TYR A 91 9.53 -2.67 16.74
C TYR A 91 9.33 -1.55 17.76
N LEU A 92 8.11 -1.23 18.15
CA LEU A 92 7.85 -0.29 19.26
C LEU A 92 8.47 -0.77 20.58
N GLU A 93 8.39 -2.06 20.87
CA GLU A 93 9.05 -2.64 22.05
C GLU A 93 10.58 -2.49 22.01
N ARG A 94 11.17 -2.66 20.84
CA ARG A 94 12.63 -2.46 20.66
C ARG A 94 13.06 -1.01 20.84
N GLU A 95 12.21 -0.06 20.48
CA GLU A 95 12.41 1.38 20.69
C GLU A 95 11.99 1.82 22.11
N HIS A 96 11.85 0.86 23.05
CA HIS A 96 11.45 1.09 24.43
C HIS A 96 10.03 1.64 24.65
N GLN A 97 9.17 1.58 23.64
CA GLN A 97 7.77 2.03 23.65
C GLN A 97 6.82 0.85 23.97
N LYS A 98 7.02 0.20 25.13
CA LYS A 98 6.32 -1.04 25.49
C LYS A 98 4.81 -0.84 25.72
N GLU A 99 4.44 0.29 26.29
CA GLU A 99 3.04 0.58 26.58
C GLU A 99 2.28 0.86 25.28
N GLU A 100 2.89 1.60 24.35
CA GLU A 100 2.35 1.88 23.02
C GLU A 100 2.19 0.60 22.20
N ALA A 101 3.17 -0.29 22.28
CA ALA A 101 3.10 -1.62 21.65
C ALA A 101 1.94 -2.46 22.20
N ARG A 102 1.72 -2.41 23.53
CA ARG A 102 0.61 -3.10 24.18
C ARG A 102 -0.74 -2.54 23.74
N ILE A 103 -0.87 -1.23 23.74
CA ILE A 103 -2.07 -0.53 23.29
C ILE A 103 -2.38 -0.89 21.84
N LEU A 104 -1.39 -0.79 20.96
CA LEU A 104 -1.55 -1.13 19.54
C LEU A 104 -2.08 -2.57 19.35
N ARG A 105 -1.48 -3.55 20.02
CA ARG A 105 -1.94 -4.95 19.93
C ARG A 105 -3.36 -5.13 20.41
N THR A 106 -3.73 -4.48 21.52
CA THR A 106 -5.04 -4.65 22.13
C THR A 106 -6.14 -4.07 21.25
N VAL A 107 -6.01 -2.80 20.88
CA VAL A 107 -7.06 -2.10 20.13
C VAL A 107 -7.18 -2.63 18.71
N MET A 108 -6.06 -2.79 18.02
CA MET A 108 -6.07 -3.31 16.65
C MET A 108 -6.48 -4.78 16.60
N GLY A 109 -6.08 -5.56 17.61
CA GLY A 109 -6.50 -6.94 17.72
C GLY A 109 -8.01 -7.06 17.91
N GLU A 110 -8.62 -6.18 18.68
CA GLU A 110 -10.08 -6.13 18.88
C GLU A 110 -10.81 -5.68 17.62
N ALA A 111 -10.35 -4.60 16.96
CA ALA A 111 -10.93 -4.10 15.73
C ALA A 111 -10.93 -5.17 14.62
N LEU A 112 -9.81 -5.83 14.39
CA LEU A 112 -9.70 -6.89 13.38
C LEU A 112 -10.48 -8.16 13.79
N ARG A 113 -10.59 -8.46 15.09
CA ARG A 113 -11.39 -9.58 15.60
C ARG A 113 -12.88 -9.36 15.33
N VAL A 114 -13.40 -8.17 15.59
CA VAL A 114 -14.81 -7.83 15.36
C VAL A 114 -15.14 -7.98 13.86
N VAL A 115 -14.31 -7.43 12.99
CA VAL A 115 -14.46 -7.60 11.53
C VAL A 115 -14.46 -9.08 11.14
N GLY A 116 -13.51 -9.86 11.61
CA GLY A 116 -13.41 -11.29 11.32
C GLY A 116 -14.56 -12.14 11.88
N ALA A 117 -15.08 -11.78 13.05
CA ALA A 117 -16.20 -12.48 13.69
C ALA A 117 -17.52 -12.24 12.93
N GLU A 118 -17.76 -11.04 12.46
CA GLU A 118 -18.95 -10.70 11.70
C GLU A 118 -18.97 -11.35 10.31
N GLN A 119 -17.80 -11.59 9.73
CA GLN A 119 -17.66 -12.06 8.35
C GLN A 119 -17.62 -13.58 8.18
N ARG A 120 -17.43 -14.36 9.22
CA ARG A 120 -17.19 -15.83 9.13
C ARG A 120 -16.17 -16.20 8.04
N ILE A 121 -15.14 -15.39 7.88
CA ILE A 121 -14.15 -15.57 6.81
C ILE A 121 -13.38 -16.87 7.05
N GLY A 122 -13.65 -17.86 6.20
CA GLY A 122 -12.86 -19.08 6.15
C GLY A 122 -11.47 -18.79 5.55
N LYS A 123 -10.45 -19.57 5.95
CA LYS A 123 -9.11 -19.44 5.37
C LYS A 123 -9.16 -19.53 3.84
N GLY A 124 -8.74 -18.47 3.16
CA GLY A 124 -8.62 -18.42 1.71
C GLY A 124 -9.87 -17.96 0.94
N ILE A 125 -10.95 -17.57 1.60
CA ILE A 125 -12.13 -17.02 0.95
C ILE A 125 -12.00 -15.49 0.95
N ARG A 126 -12.04 -14.88 -0.23
CA ARG A 126 -12.16 -13.44 -0.42
C ARG A 126 -13.64 -13.10 -0.47
N GLU A 127 -14.15 -12.49 0.57
CA GLU A 127 -15.53 -12.02 0.60
C GLU A 127 -15.56 -10.49 0.58
N THR A 128 -16.60 -9.95 -0.07
CA THR A 128 -16.86 -8.51 -0.06
C THR A 128 -17.39 -8.13 1.31
N PHE A 129 -16.75 -7.19 1.98
CA PHE A 129 -17.13 -6.74 3.30
C PHE A 129 -18.27 -5.71 3.23
N ARG A 130 -19.30 -5.91 4.00
CA ARG A 130 -20.30 -4.87 4.29
C ARG A 130 -20.16 -4.45 5.74
N ASN A 131 -19.93 -3.17 5.95
CA ASN A 131 -19.85 -2.62 7.29
C ASN A 131 -21.17 -2.76 8.02
N THR A 132 -21.11 -3.29 9.25
CA THR A 132 -22.19 -3.18 10.24
C THR A 132 -21.89 -2.01 11.18
N THR A 133 -22.89 -1.55 11.93
CA THR A 133 -22.70 -0.46 12.90
C THR A 133 -21.63 -0.81 13.93
N ASN A 134 -21.58 -2.05 14.39
CA ASN A 134 -20.59 -2.48 15.39
C ASN A 134 -19.18 -2.54 14.84
N SER A 135 -18.99 -3.05 13.60
CA SER A 135 -17.68 -3.08 12.98
C SER A 135 -17.15 -1.68 12.72
N VAL A 136 -17.99 -0.76 12.30
CA VAL A 136 -17.62 0.64 12.06
C VAL A 136 -17.14 1.31 13.35
N VAL A 137 -17.83 1.12 14.48
CA VAL A 137 -17.40 1.67 15.78
C VAL A 137 -16.02 1.15 16.18
N SER A 138 -15.81 -0.17 16.13
CA SER A 138 -14.52 -0.76 16.51
C SER A 138 -13.38 -0.36 15.57
N LEU A 139 -13.66 -0.16 14.28
CA LEU A 139 -12.68 0.34 13.32
C LEU A 139 -12.32 1.80 13.60
N TRP A 140 -13.31 2.64 13.94
CA TRP A 140 -13.07 4.03 14.32
C TRP A 140 -12.26 4.16 15.62
N GLU A 141 -12.52 3.32 16.62
CA GLU A 141 -11.68 3.24 17.82
C GLU A 141 -10.22 2.89 17.44
N GLY A 142 -10.03 2.02 16.45
CA GLY A 142 -8.71 1.73 15.88
C GLY A 142 -8.06 2.94 15.22
N VAL A 143 -8.80 3.74 14.44
CA VAL A 143 -8.32 4.96 13.81
C VAL A 143 -7.90 5.99 14.86
N GLU A 144 -8.76 6.30 15.83
CA GLU A 144 -8.47 7.26 16.90
C GLU A 144 -7.22 6.85 17.70
N MET A 145 -7.07 5.55 17.96
CA MET A 145 -5.89 5.03 18.64
C MET A 145 -4.61 5.18 17.82
N LEU A 146 -4.68 4.93 16.51
CA LEU A 146 -3.52 5.14 15.62
C LEU A 146 -3.14 6.62 15.52
N GLU A 147 -4.11 7.53 15.50
CA GLU A 147 -3.86 8.98 15.58
C GLU A 147 -3.15 9.37 16.87
N PHE A 148 -3.67 8.91 18.00
CA PHE A 148 -3.03 9.12 19.31
C PHE A 148 -1.59 8.60 19.34
N LEU A 149 -1.34 7.41 18.80
CA LEU A 149 0.01 6.85 18.73
C LEU A 149 0.92 7.65 17.81
N LEU A 150 0.43 8.12 16.67
CA LEU A 150 1.19 8.94 15.72
C LEU A 150 1.62 10.27 16.34
N GLU A 151 0.73 10.95 17.07
CA GLU A 151 1.04 12.17 17.80
C GLU A 151 2.07 11.93 18.91
N LYS A 152 1.83 10.90 19.74
CA LYS A 152 2.69 10.57 20.87
C LYS A 152 4.09 10.15 20.45
N LEU A 153 4.20 9.44 19.34
CA LEU A 153 5.45 8.86 18.83
C LEU A 153 6.17 9.76 17.82
N GLU A 154 5.70 10.98 17.57
CA GLU A 154 6.18 11.86 16.51
C GLU A 154 7.71 11.97 16.42
N ARG A 155 8.40 11.99 17.58
CA ARG A 155 9.86 12.13 17.66
C ARG A 155 10.55 10.93 18.29
N SER A 156 9.82 9.94 18.73
CA SER A 156 10.32 8.83 19.54
C SER A 156 10.66 7.57 18.75
N VAL A 157 10.20 7.50 17.49
CA VAL A 157 10.39 6.32 16.64
C VAL A 157 10.91 6.69 15.25
N PRO A 158 11.60 5.75 14.58
CA PRO A 158 12.06 5.93 13.21
C PRO A 158 10.91 6.22 12.24
N LYS A 159 11.20 7.03 11.22
CA LYS A 159 10.22 7.45 10.19
C LYS A 159 9.46 6.27 9.56
N TRP A 160 10.12 5.13 9.35
CA TRP A 160 9.49 3.98 8.72
C TRP A 160 8.41 3.33 9.60
N ILE A 161 8.53 3.36 10.95
CA ILE A 161 7.47 2.93 11.87
C ILE A 161 6.27 3.86 11.75
N ARG A 162 6.49 5.17 11.74
CA ARG A 162 5.42 6.16 11.52
C ARG A 162 4.68 5.90 10.22
N ASN A 163 5.41 5.76 9.12
CA ASN A 163 4.80 5.48 7.82
C ASN A 163 3.91 4.22 7.86
N ARG A 164 4.33 3.18 8.57
CA ARG A 164 3.52 1.96 8.73
C ARG A 164 2.26 2.18 9.57
N LEU A 165 2.34 2.99 10.62
CA LEU A 165 1.17 3.39 11.42
C LEU A 165 0.20 4.27 10.61
N GLU A 166 0.73 5.20 9.81
CA GLU A 166 -0.04 6.02 8.87
C GLU A 166 -0.75 5.15 7.82
N GLU A 167 -0.03 4.20 7.20
CA GLU A 167 -0.61 3.23 6.27
C GLU A 167 -1.73 2.40 6.92
N ALA A 168 -1.53 1.93 8.15
CA ALA A 168 -2.55 1.19 8.89
C ALA A 168 -3.79 2.04 9.18
N LYS A 169 -3.60 3.30 9.58
CA LYS A 169 -4.68 4.26 9.78
C LYS A 169 -5.48 4.48 8.49
N ASP A 170 -4.80 4.79 7.40
CA ASP A 170 -5.43 5.00 6.10
C ASP A 170 -6.27 3.78 5.64
N VAL A 171 -5.80 2.55 5.94
CA VAL A 171 -6.56 1.33 5.64
C VAL A 171 -7.85 1.29 6.44
N LEU A 172 -7.79 1.55 7.75
CA LEU A 172 -8.98 1.56 8.60
C LEU A 172 -9.97 2.65 8.18
N GLU A 173 -9.50 3.86 7.86
CA GLU A 173 -10.34 4.95 7.37
C GLU A 173 -11.07 4.57 6.08
N CYS A 174 -10.38 3.91 5.14
CA CYS A 174 -11.01 3.40 3.92
C CYS A 174 -12.17 2.43 4.24
N PHE A 175 -12.00 1.55 5.24
CA PHE A 175 -13.05 0.63 5.68
C PHE A 175 -14.18 1.32 6.44
N CYS A 176 -13.90 2.42 7.14
CA CYS A 176 -14.91 3.21 7.86
C CYS A 176 -15.71 4.14 6.92
N SER A 177 -15.15 4.50 5.76
CA SER A 177 -15.84 5.39 4.84
C SER A 177 -17.06 4.70 4.24
N SER A 178 -18.18 5.42 4.22
CA SER A 178 -19.42 4.96 3.57
C SER A 178 -19.38 5.14 2.04
N ASP A 179 -18.23 5.48 1.48
CA ASP A 179 -18.08 5.76 0.06
C ASP A 179 -18.03 4.42 -0.70
N GLU A 180 -19.06 4.13 -1.51
CA GLU A 180 -19.17 2.91 -2.34
C GLU A 180 -18.00 2.70 -3.30
N LYS A 181 -17.09 3.68 -3.42
CA LYS A 181 -15.88 3.59 -4.24
C LYS A 181 -14.85 2.58 -3.73
N TYR A 182 -14.98 2.11 -2.49
CA TYR A 182 -14.03 1.20 -1.85
C TYR A 182 -14.56 -0.23 -1.64
N VAL A 183 -15.63 -0.58 -2.32
CA VAL A 183 -16.22 -1.93 -2.26
C VAL A 183 -15.62 -2.86 -3.31
#